data_13986d3931ffc0d6e1c8adfe04a2cb8a
#
_entry.id   13986d3931ffc0d6e1c8adfe04a2cb8a
#
_cell.length_a   1.000
_cell.length_b   1.000
_cell.length_c   1.000
_cell.angle_alpha   90.00
_cell.angle_beta   90.00
_cell.angle_gamma   90.00
#
_symmetry.space_group_name_H-M   'P 1'
#
loop_
_entity.id
_entity.type
_entity.pdbx_description
1 polymer ?
#
loop_
_entity_poly.entity_id
_entity_poly.type
_entity_poly.pdbx_seq_one_letter_code
_entity_poly.pdbx_strand_id
1 'polypeptide(L)'
;MRYTFQQDDYTMVCTTHLLFNNVITNIIDVAGATVNTNMSSYLFMLDSNAKTCVMQISNFVPGVNGAVQAAVVEYNGLKVTITDDGYLIKADQAKASQGNYYDLTDVDVTIDRDCTHFSGSFNTKLSRHEFSGNLF
;
A
#
# COMPACT_ATOMS: atom_id res chain seq x y z
N MET A 1 0.35 -22.54 9.75
CA MET A 1 -0.48 -22.49 9.12
C MET A 1 -1.55 -22.76 9.25
N ARG A 2 -1.78 -22.31 9.51
CA ARG A 2 -2.83 -22.50 9.81
C ARG A 2 -3.55 -23.61 9.60
N TYR A 3 -3.99 -23.36 9.72
CA TYR A 3 -4.85 -24.01 9.31
C TYR A 3 -5.52 -24.56 9.04
N THR A 4 -5.98 -24.75 9.17
CA THR A 4 -6.77 -25.03 8.69
C THR A 4 -7.58 -25.56 8.68
N PHE A 5 -8.10 -25.24 8.93
CA PHE A 5 -9.02 -25.65 8.60
C PHE A 5 -9.83 -26.04 8.35
N GLN A 6 -10.42 -26.19 8.40
CA GLN A 6 -11.28 -26.40 7.90
C GLN A 6 -12.01 -26.54 7.43
N GLN A 7 -12.40 -26.72 7.38
CA GLN A 7 -13.13 -26.66 6.80
C GLN A 7 -14.05 -26.60 6.52
N ASP A 8 -14.29 -27.49 6.45
CA ASP A 8 -15.04 -27.37 6.15
C ASP A 8 -15.83 -26.67 5.79
N ASP A 9 -16.45 -27.31 5.66
CA ASP A 9 -17.09 -26.42 5.31
C ASP A 9 -17.12 -25.20 5.81
N TYR A 10 -16.59 -24.89 6.35
CA TYR A 10 -16.62 -23.53 6.73
C TYR A 10 -15.88 -22.68 5.74
N THR A 11 -16.27 -21.44 5.61
CA THR A 11 -15.57 -20.52 4.73
C THR A 11 -14.66 -19.67 5.58
N MET A 12 -13.39 -19.87 5.42
CA MET A 12 -12.43 -18.95 6.01
C MET A 12 -12.28 -17.74 5.13
N VAL A 13 -12.33 -16.56 5.71
CA VAL A 13 -11.89 -15.35 5.06
C VAL A 13 -10.36 -15.42 4.97
N CYS A 14 -9.86 -15.53 3.75
CA CYS A 14 -8.42 -15.61 3.54
C CYS A 14 -7.84 -14.22 3.57
N THR A 15 -7.46 -13.76 4.75
CA THR A 15 -6.80 -12.47 4.91
C THR A 15 -5.31 -12.68 5.09
N THR A 16 -4.53 -12.07 4.23
CA THR A 16 -3.08 -12.11 4.29
C THR A 16 -2.56 -10.74 4.68
N HIS A 17 -1.73 -10.71 5.71
CA HIS A 17 -1.09 -9.49 6.19
C HIS A 17 0.36 -9.48 5.71
N LEU A 18 0.70 -8.48 4.89
CA LEU A 18 2.03 -8.33 4.31
C LEU A 18 2.61 -7.01 4.80
N LEU A 19 3.68 -7.08 5.57
CA LEU A 19 4.35 -5.90 6.10
C LEU A 19 5.71 -5.75 5.43
N PHE A 20 5.90 -4.61 4.78
CA PHE A 20 7.16 -4.22 4.17
C PHE A 20 7.74 -3.04 4.94
N ASN A 21 8.89 -3.26 5.58
CA ASN A 21 9.57 -2.24 6.38
C ASN A 21 10.63 -1.52 5.57
N ASN A 22 10.91 -0.29 5.97
CA ASN A 22 12.00 0.50 5.37
C ASN A 22 11.85 0.59 3.85
N VAL A 23 10.66 0.92 3.41
CA VAL A 23 10.34 1.01 1.99
C VAL A 23 11.08 2.17 1.37
N ILE A 24 11.82 1.89 0.31
CA ILE A 24 12.56 2.91 -0.43
C ILE A 24 11.56 3.71 -1.25
N THR A 25 11.50 5.01 -1.00
CA THR A 25 10.53 5.89 -1.64
C THR A 25 11.21 7.10 -2.24
N ASN A 26 10.89 7.39 -3.49
CA ASN A 26 11.16 8.67 -4.16
C ASN A 26 9.92 9.54 -4.05
N ILE A 27 10.05 10.70 -3.47
CA ILE A 27 8.96 11.68 -3.38
C ILE A 27 9.35 12.85 -4.28
N ILE A 28 8.54 13.09 -5.30
CA ILE A 28 8.82 14.12 -6.33
C ILE A 28 7.69 15.14 -6.27
N ASP A 29 7.99 16.37 -5.85
CA ASP A 29 6.93 17.37 -5.78
C ASP A 29 6.62 17.96 -7.17
N VAL A 30 5.54 18.74 -7.22
CA VAL A 30 5.06 19.32 -8.47
C VAL A 30 6.06 20.30 -9.09
N ALA A 31 6.94 20.87 -8.28
CA ALA A 31 7.99 21.78 -8.76
C ALA A 31 9.26 21.05 -9.16
N GLY A 32 9.31 19.72 -9.04
CA GLY A 32 10.43 18.90 -9.44
C GLY A 32 11.46 18.62 -8.35
N ALA A 33 11.29 19.15 -7.14
CA ALA A 33 12.14 18.79 -6.02
C ALA A 33 11.93 17.33 -5.66
N THR A 34 13.00 16.63 -5.33
CA THR A 34 12.97 15.19 -5.04
C THR A 34 13.61 14.89 -3.70
N VAL A 35 12.99 14.00 -2.95
CA VAL A 35 13.56 13.48 -1.70
C VAL A 35 13.46 11.95 -1.74
N ASN A 36 14.52 11.28 -1.29
CA ASN A 36 14.53 9.84 -1.10
C ASN A 36 14.42 9.54 0.39
N THR A 37 13.58 8.57 0.74
CA THR A 37 13.41 8.16 2.13
C THR A 37 13.21 6.65 2.21
N ASN A 38 13.56 6.08 3.36
CA ASN A 38 13.31 4.68 3.67
C ASN A 38 12.63 4.53 5.04
N MET A 39 11.94 5.55 5.49
CA MET A 39 11.36 5.59 6.82
C MET A 39 9.97 4.98 6.90
N SER A 40 9.27 4.90 5.77
CA SER A 40 7.89 4.41 5.74
C SER A 40 7.82 2.90 5.72
N SER A 41 6.79 2.37 6.36
CA SER A 41 6.46 0.95 6.29
C SER A 41 5.06 0.81 5.69
N TYR A 42 4.86 -0.22 4.87
CA TYR A 42 3.58 -0.48 4.21
C TYR A 42 3.03 -1.80 4.71
N LEU A 43 1.80 -1.78 5.20
CA LEU A 43 1.07 -2.99 5.58
C LEU A 43 -0.11 -3.15 4.64
N PHE A 44 -0.16 -4.29 3.96
CA PHE A 44 -1.29 -4.66 3.11
C PHE A 44 -2.06 -5.79 3.77
N MET A 45 -3.34 -5.57 4.02
CA MET A 45 -4.24 -6.59 4.53
C MET A 45 -5.13 -7.01 3.36
N LEU A 46 -4.78 -8.15 2.73
CA LEU A 46 -5.44 -8.64 1.53
C LEU A 46 -6.58 -9.56 1.90
N ASP A 47 -7.75 -9.32 1.35
CA ASP A 47 -8.89 -10.22 1.42
C ASP A 47 -9.09 -10.83 0.03
N SER A 48 -8.66 -12.07 -0.15
CA SER A 48 -8.70 -12.71 -1.46
C SER A 48 -10.12 -13.11 -1.87
N ASN A 49 -11.04 -13.29 -0.93
CA ASN A 49 -12.44 -13.56 -1.26
C ASN A 49 -13.14 -12.33 -1.80
N ALA A 50 -12.98 -11.20 -1.13
CA ALA A 50 -13.57 -9.94 -1.56
C ALA A 50 -12.77 -9.26 -2.66
N LYS A 51 -11.53 -9.69 -2.88
CA LYS A 51 -10.58 -9.08 -3.83
C LYS A 51 -10.38 -7.60 -3.55
N THR A 52 -10.21 -7.30 -2.26
CA THR A 52 -9.93 -5.95 -1.78
C THR A 52 -8.76 -5.99 -0.81
N CYS A 53 -8.22 -4.83 -0.51
CA CYS A 53 -7.23 -4.72 0.55
C CYS A 53 -7.37 -3.41 1.31
N VAL A 54 -6.81 -3.43 2.51
CA VAL A 54 -6.53 -2.23 3.29
C VAL A 54 -5.04 -1.99 3.21
N MET A 55 -4.64 -0.76 2.88
CA MET A 55 -3.25 -0.34 2.86
C MET A 55 -3.02 0.64 4.00
N GLN A 56 -2.09 0.31 4.88
CA GLN A 56 -1.64 1.23 5.94
C GLN A 56 -0.21 1.64 5.66
N ILE A 57 0.06 2.93 5.78
CA ILE A 57 1.41 3.47 5.64
C ILE A 57 1.80 4.10 6.96
N SER A 58 2.86 3.60 7.57
CA SER A 58 3.42 4.15 8.80
C SER A 58 4.54 5.12 8.48
N ASN A 59 4.64 6.20 9.24
CA ASN A 59 5.60 7.28 9.02
C ASN A 59 5.46 7.88 7.62
N PHE A 60 4.23 8.21 7.26
CA PHE A 60 3.92 8.72 5.93
C PHE A 60 4.33 10.17 5.77
N VAL A 61 5.08 10.44 4.71
CA VAL A 61 5.54 11.78 4.34
C VAL A 61 4.83 12.14 3.02
N PRO A 62 3.78 12.99 3.04
CA PRO A 62 2.96 13.21 1.86
C PRO A 62 3.58 14.15 0.82
N GLY A 63 4.69 14.80 1.13
CA GLY A 63 5.34 15.73 0.21
C GLY A 63 6.76 16.06 0.63
N VAL A 64 7.43 16.89 -0.16
CA VAL A 64 8.85 17.17 0.01
C VAL A 64 9.09 18.21 1.09
N ASN A 65 8.49 19.39 1.00
CA ASN A 65 8.72 20.50 1.91
C ASN A 65 7.43 20.97 2.55
N GLY A 66 7.47 21.20 3.85
CA GLY A 66 6.31 21.73 4.58
C GLY A 66 5.14 20.78 4.69
N ALA A 67 5.30 19.53 4.27
CA ALA A 67 4.25 18.54 4.37
C ALA A 67 4.09 18.06 5.80
N VAL A 68 2.85 17.86 6.22
CA VAL A 68 2.52 17.35 7.55
C VAL A 68 2.62 15.84 7.52
N GLN A 69 3.59 15.29 8.23
CA GLN A 69 3.77 13.84 8.35
C GLN A 69 2.66 13.22 9.19
N ALA A 70 2.34 11.97 8.89
CA ALA A 70 1.38 11.19 9.66
C ALA A 70 2.06 9.94 10.20
N ALA A 71 1.77 9.61 11.46
CA ALA A 71 2.28 8.37 12.06
C ALA A 71 1.73 7.16 11.34
N VAL A 72 0.44 7.17 11.00
CA VAL A 72 -0.23 6.10 10.25
C VAL A 72 -1.33 6.73 9.39
N VAL A 73 -1.41 6.29 8.14
CA VAL A 73 -2.57 6.56 7.27
C VAL A 73 -3.13 5.23 6.77
N GLU A 74 -4.43 5.18 6.60
CA GLU A 74 -5.11 3.96 6.19
C GLU A 74 -6.05 4.22 5.03
N TYR A 75 -6.01 3.31 4.05
CA TYR A 75 -6.84 3.35 2.85
C TYR A 75 -7.59 2.04 2.76
N ASN A 76 -8.93 2.09 2.79
CA ASN A 76 -9.79 0.91 2.82
C ASN A 76 -10.38 0.62 1.44
N GLY A 77 -10.70 -0.65 1.21
CA GLY A 77 -11.47 -1.06 0.05
C GLY A 77 -10.76 -0.92 -1.28
N LEU A 78 -9.45 -0.98 -1.31
CA LEU A 78 -8.69 -0.94 -2.55
C LEU A 78 -8.91 -2.23 -3.32
N LYS A 79 -9.16 -2.14 -4.61
CA LYS A 79 -9.40 -3.31 -5.45
C LYS A 79 -8.11 -4.07 -5.69
N VAL A 80 -8.18 -5.39 -5.54
CA VAL A 80 -7.07 -6.30 -5.82
C VAL A 80 -7.44 -7.18 -7.00
N THR A 81 -6.54 -7.23 -7.99
CA THR A 81 -6.62 -8.19 -9.09
C THR A 81 -5.54 -9.24 -8.89
N ILE A 82 -5.94 -10.50 -8.88
CA ILE A 82 -5.02 -11.62 -8.72
C ILE A 82 -4.61 -12.10 -10.11
N THR A 83 -3.31 -12.13 -10.36
CA THR A 83 -2.75 -12.54 -11.64
C THR A 83 -1.79 -13.71 -11.44
N ASP A 84 -1.31 -14.30 -12.54
CA ASP A 84 -0.29 -15.36 -12.45
C ASP A 84 1.02 -14.83 -11.86
N ASP A 85 1.29 -13.55 -12.02
CA ASP A 85 2.53 -12.92 -11.54
C ASP A 85 2.43 -12.38 -10.12
N GLY A 86 1.22 -12.29 -9.57
CA GLY A 86 1.02 -11.78 -8.21
C GLY A 86 -0.27 -11.00 -8.04
N TYR A 87 -0.18 -9.92 -7.27
CA TYR A 87 -1.34 -9.10 -6.90
C TYR A 87 -1.16 -7.69 -7.45
N LEU A 88 -2.22 -7.18 -8.02
CA LEU A 88 -2.25 -5.83 -8.58
C LEU A 88 -3.30 -5.01 -7.83
N ILE A 89 -2.87 -3.92 -7.22
CA ILE A 89 -3.75 -3.02 -6.47
C ILE A 89 -3.79 -1.70 -7.21
N LYS A 90 -4.96 -1.35 -7.74
CA LYS A 90 -5.15 -0.12 -8.51
C LYS A 90 -6.37 0.63 -8.03
N ALA A 91 -6.26 1.94 -7.98
CA ALA A 91 -7.37 2.83 -7.67
C ALA A 91 -7.14 4.19 -8.31
N ASP A 92 -8.17 4.75 -8.93
CA ASP A 92 -8.12 6.13 -9.42
C ASP A 92 -8.03 7.11 -8.26
N GLN A 93 -8.71 6.78 -7.16
CA GLN A 93 -8.72 7.57 -5.94
C GLN A 93 -8.73 6.64 -4.74
N ALA A 94 -8.01 7.03 -3.71
CA ALA A 94 -8.03 6.34 -2.43
C ALA A 94 -8.14 7.38 -1.31
N LYS A 95 -9.18 7.24 -0.49
CA LYS A 95 -9.46 8.20 0.57
C LYS A 95 -8.84 7.72 1.87
N ALA A 96 -8.08 8.60 2.50
CA ALA A 96 -7.46 8.32 3.78
C ALA A 96 -8.49 8.43 4.91
N SER A 97 -8.44 7.48 5.84
CA SER A 97 -9.30 7.51 7.02
C SER A 97 -8.96 8.69 7.94
N GLN A 98 -7.73 9.19 7.86
CA GLN A 98 -7.22 10.25 8.71
C GLN A 98 -7.53 11.67 8.20
N GLY A 99 -8.11 11.79 7.02
CA GLY A 99 -8.51 13.08 6.45
C GLY A 99 -8.07 13.24 5.01
N ASN A 100 -8.75 14.14 4.29
CA ASN A 100 -8.56 14.29 2.85
C ASN A 100 -7.18 14.88 2.46
N TYR A 101 -6.46 15.44 3.41
CA TYR A 101 -5.09 15.90 3.17
C TYR A 101 -4.18 14.75 2.69
N TYR A 102 -4.47 13.52 3.09
CA TYR A 102 -3.68 12.34 2.77
C TYR A 102 -4.30 11.49 1.65
N ASP A 103 -5.34 11.98 0.99
CA ASP A 103 -5.97 11.24 -0.11
C ASP A 103 -4.97 11.01 -1.25
N LEU A 104 -5.10 9.86 -1.90
CA LEU A 104 -4.25 9.47 -3.01
C LEU A 104 -5.03 9.44 -4.32
N THR A 105 -4.30 9.61 -5.43
CA THR A 105 -4.82 9.34 -6.77
C THR A 105 -3.83 8.45 -7.53
N ASP A 106 -4.32 7.78 -8.54
CA ASP A 106 -3.52 6.94 -9.45
C ASP A 106 -2.67 5.94 -8.68
N VAL A 107 -3.30 5.21 -7.77
CA VAL A 107 -2.64 4.14 -7.01
C VAL A 107 -2.38 2.96 -7.94
N ASP A 108 -1.13 2.53 -7.99
CA ASP A 108 -0.70 1.41 -8.81
C ASP A 108 0.38 0.64 -8.05
N VAL A 109 0.00 -0.48 -7.45
CA VAL A 109 0.90 -1.28 -6.62
C VAL A 109 0.89 -2.72 -7.14
N THR A 110 2.07 -3.29 -7.26
CA THR A 110 2.26 -4.69 -7.65
C THR A 110 3.00 -5.41 -6.53
N ILE A 111 2.45 -6.54 -6.08
CA ILE A 111 3.09 -7.44 -5.13
C ILE A 111 3.35 -8.75 -5.86
N ASP A 112 4.58 -9.25 -5.82
CA ASP A 112 4.91 -10.46 -6.54
C ASP A 112 4.20 -11.70 -5.94
N ARG A 113 4.22 -12.79 -6.70
CA ARG A 113 3.40 -13.95 -6.39
C ARG A 113 3.75 -14.60 -5.05
N ASP A 114 5.02 -14.63 -4.68
CA ASP A 114 5.47 -15.19 -3.41
C ASP A 114 5.44 -14.18 -2.27
N CYS A 115 4.94 -12.96 -2.54
CA CYS A 115 4.75 -11.90 -1.54
C CYS A 115 6.03 -11.43 -0.88
N THR A 116 7.17 -11.54 -1.57
CA THR A 116 8.47 -11.14 -1.02
C THR A 116 8.89 -9.75 -1.43
N HIS A 117 8.28 -9.20 -2.47
CA HIS A 117 8.65 -7.89 -3.02
C HIS A 117 7.41 -7.15 -3.49
N PHE A 118 7.42 -5.84 -3.33
CA PHE A 118 6.40 -5.00 -3.92
C PHE A 118 7.02 -3.74 -4.49
N SER A 119 6.32 -3.13 -5.41
CA SER A 119 6.65 -1.83 -5.95
C SER A 119 5.39 -1.12 -6.38
N GLY A 120 5.49 0.19 -6.52
CA GLY A 120 4.33 0.92 -6.99
C GLY A 120 4.54 2.42 -6.98
N SER A 121 3.43 3.10 -7.23
CA SER A 121 3.38 4.54 -7.26
C SER A 121 1.98 5.04 -6.93
N PHE A 122 1.91 6.27 -6.48
CA PHE A 122 0.67 7.03 -6.36
C PHE A 122 0.99 8.52 -6.30
N ASN A 123 -0.05 9.33 -6.38
CA ASN A 123 0.06 10.77 -6.17
C ASN A 123 -0.65 11.16 -4.90
N THR A 124 -0.05 12.06 -4.15
CA THR A 124 -0.74 12.86 -3.12
C THR A 124 -1.14 14.20 -3.73
N LYS A 125 -1.74 15.06 -2.93
CA LYS A 125 -2.02 16.43 -3.39
C LYS A 125 -0.75 17.25 -3.63
N LEU A 126 0.37 16.82 -3.06
CA LEU A 126 1.61 17.58 -3.05
C LEU A 126 2.69 16.99 -3.97
N SER A 127 2.66 15.69 -4.22
CA SER A 127 3.79 15.03 -4.87
C SER A 127 3.42 13.67 -5.44
N ARG A 128 4.31 13.14 -6.28
CA ARG A 128 4.28 11.77 -6.76
C ARG A 128 5.21 10.92 -5.92
N HIS A 129 4.77 9.73 -5.56
CA HIS A 129 5.54 8.75 -4.81
C HIS A 129 5.81 7.53 -5.67
N GLU A 130 7.06 7.10 -5.73
CA GLU A 130 7.49 5.86 -6.38
C GLU A 130 8.27 5.06 -5.35
N PHE A 131 7.90 3.80 -5.15
CA PHE A 131 8.42 3.05 -4.01
C PHE A 131 8.59 1.57 -4.34
N SER A 132 9.46 0.93 -3.55
CA SER A 132 9.65 -0.50 -3.61
C SER A 132 10.15 -1.02 -2.26
N GLY A 133 9.90 -2.27 -1.98
CA GLY A 133 10.32 -2.90 -0.74
C GLY A 133 10.34 -4.40 -0.82
N ASN A 134 11.02 -4.99 0.15
CA ASN A 134 11.09 -6.44 0.31
C ASN A 134 10.54 -6.83 1.67
N LEU A 135 9.97 -8.02 1.72
CA LEU A 135 9.47 -8.60 2.95
C LEU A 135 10.63 -9.22 3.74
N PHE A 136 10.66 -8.96 5.03
CA PHE A 136 11.64 -9.58 5.94
C PHE A 136 10.98 -9.93 7.25
#